data_6b053643a9a816649d491a38ca9ebcec
#
_entry.id   6b053643a9a816649d491a38ca9ebcec
#
_cell.length_a   1.000
_cell.length_b   1.000
_cell.length_c   1.000
_cell.angle_alpha   90.00
_cell.angle_beta   90.00
_cell.angle_gamma   90.00
#
_symmetry.space_group_name_H-M   'P 1'
#
loop_
_entity.id
_entity.type
_entity.pdbx_description
1 polymer ?
#
loop_
_entity_poly.entity_id
_entity_poly.type
_entity_poly.pdbx_seq_one_letter_code
_entity_poly.pdbx_strand_id
1 'polypeptide(L)'
;MADRITCVVGTIGDGGKTLDALAAEHGIGAGCIDFLFLDHDKNAYLSDLHSLLSRGCLRQGTIVVADNVKIPGAPKYRAYMRQHQARTWQTVEHKTHGEYGTVIPDLVLESAYLGDETAANR
;
A
#
# COMPACT_ATOMS: atom_id res chain seq x y z
N MET A 1 -14.97 11.65 16.57
CA MET A 1 -14.22 11.28 15.34
C MET A 1 -12.75 11.64 15.44
N ALA A 2 -12.41 12.81 16.00
CA ALA A 2 -11.01 13.22 16.11
C ALA A 2 -10.17 12.27 16.95
N ASP A 3 -10.78 11.59 17.92
CA ASP A 3 -10.09 10.61 18.78
C ASP A 3 -9.73 9.32 18.04
N ARG A 4 -10.28 9.10 16.86
CA ARG A 4 -10.00 7.90 16.05
C ARG A 4 -9.02 8.16 14.92
N ILE A 5 -8.57 9.41 14.78
CA ILE A 5 -7.64 9.81 13.72
C ILE A 5 -6.40 10.37 14.39
N THR A 6 -5.26 9.77 14.07
CA THR A 6 -3.97 10.21 14.58
C THR A 6 -3.09 10.60 13.41
N CYS A 7 -2.58 11.83 13.42
CA CYS A 7 -1.62 12.29 12.42
C CYS A 7 -0.20 12.09 12.95
N VAL A 8 0.61 11.41 12.18
CA VAL A 8 2.01 11.16 12.52
C VAL A 8 2.88 11.68 11.39
N VAL A 9 3.85 12.51 11.73
CA VAL A 9 4.80 13.04 10.77
C VAL A 9 5.98 12.07 10.67
N GLY A 10 6.26 11.62 9.46
CA GLY A 10 7.35 10.68 9.23
C GLY A 10 7.31 10.15 7.82
N THR A 11 8.28 9.32 7.52
CA THR A 11 8.45 8.68 6.21
C THR A 11 8.68 7.19 6.42
N ILE A 12 7.93 6.36 5.69
CA ILE A 12 8.10 4.91 5.82
C ILE A 12 9.52 4.50 5.41
N GLY A 13 10.10 5.18 4.43
CA GLY A 13 11.43 4.88 3.91
C GLY A 13 12.60 5.49 4.68
N ASP A 14 12.44 5.81 5.96
CA ASP A 14 13.49 6.47 6.76
C ASP A 14 14.38 5.49 7.53
N GLY A 15 14.50 4.27 7.07
CA GLY A 15 15.31 3.25 7.72
C GLY A 15 14.60 2.56 8.88
N GLY A 16 13.31 2.71 8.98
CA GLY A 16 12.50 2.06 9.99
C GLY A 16 12.20 2.92 11.20
N LYS A 17 12.68 4.16 11.26
CA LYS A 17 12.45 5.03 12.42
C LYS A 17 10.98 5.31 12.66
N THR A 18 10.26 5.69 11.61
CA THR A 18 8.82 5.97 11.72
C THR A 18 8.04 4.71 12.07
N LEU A 19 8.34 3.60 11.41
CA LEU A 19 7.66 2.34 11.70
C LEU A 19 7.94 1.84 13.12
N ASP A 20 9.18 2.00 13.60
CA ASP A 20 9.52 1.67 14.98
C ASP A 20 8.73 2.54 15.96
N ALA A 21 8.62 3.82 15.70
CA ALA A 21 7.86 4.74 16.55
C ALA A 21 6.37 4.39 16.53
N LEU A 22 5.82 4.06 15.37
CA LEU A 22 4.42 3.63 15.27
C LEU A 22 4.16 2.36 16.08
N ALA A 23 5.09 1.42 16.04
CA ALA A 23 4.98 0.20 16.84
C ALA A 23 5.02 0.49 18.33
N ALA A 24 5.98 1.32 18.76
CA ALA A 24 6.18 1.62 20.17
C ALA A 24 5.10 2.52 20.76
N GLU A 25 4.66 3.51 20.00
CA GLU A 25 3.78 4.56 20.52
C GLU A 25 2.29 4.34 20.18
N HIS A 26 2.01 3.62 19.10
CA HIS A 26 0.65 3.47 18.60
C HIS A 26 0.22 2.02 18.40
N GLY A 27 1.08 1.07 18.76
CA GLY A 27 0.74 -0.36 18.66
C GLY A 27 0.60 -0.90 17.24
N ILE A 28 1.20 -0.23 16.26
CA ILE A 28 1.15 -0.67 14.87
C ILE A 28 2.11 -1.85 14.69
N GLY A 29 1.60 -3.04 14.69
CA GLY A 29 2.39 -4.26 14.64
C GLY A 29 1.82 -5.31 13.70
N ALA A 30 2.06 -6.58 14.04
CA ALA A 30 1.71 -7.71 13.19
C ALA A 30 0.22 -7.74 12.86
N GLY A 31 -0.09 -7.76 11.54
CA GLY A 31 -1.44 -7.92 11.05
C GLY A 31 -2.42 -6.82 11.42
N CYS A 32 -1.94 -5.63 11.79
CA CYS A 32 -2.82 -4.58 12.31
C CYS A 32 -3.47 -3.71 11.25
N ILE A 33 -2.99 -3.75 10.00
CA ILE A 33 -3.49 -2.88 8.95
C ILE A 33 -4.64 -3.57 8.21
N ASP A 34 -5.81 -2.96 8.27
CA ASP A 34 -6.99 -3.41 7.54
C ASP A 34 -7.09 -2.78 6.16
N PHE A 35 -6.72 -1.52 6.07
CA PHE A 35 -6.81 -0.73 4.84
C PHE A 35 -5.62 0.22 4.76
N LEU A 36 -5.00 0.28 3.60
CA LEU A 36 -3.86 1.16 3.33
C LEU A 36 -4.15 1.97 2.06
N PHE A 37 -4.00 3.29 2.15
CA PHE A 37 -4.15 4.16 0.99
C PHE A 37 -2.81 4.80 0.64
N LEU A 38 -2.35 4.57 -0.58
CA LEU A 38 -1.09 5.10 -1.10
C LEU A 38 -1.39 6.28 -2.02
N ASP A 39 -0.97 7.47 -1.63
CA ASP A 39 -1.21 8.69 -2.41
C ASP A 39 -0.07 9.69 -2.22
N HIS A 40 1.11 9.19 -1.92
CA HIS A 40 2.29 10.01 -1.66
C HIS A 40 3.26 9.96 -2.85
N ASP A 41 4.55 9.99 -2.62
CA ASP A 41 5.57 9.90 -3.67
C ASP A 41 5.41 8.59 -4.44
N LYS A 42 5.13 8.69 -5.73
CA LYS A 42 4.85 7.52 -6.58
C LYS A 42 6.06 6.59 -6.69
N ASN A 43 7.26 7.14 -6.56
CA ASN A 43 8.49 6.33 -6.58
C ASN A 43 8.68 5.54 -5.28
N ALA A 44 7.95 5.89 -4.24
CA ALA A 44 8.04 5.20 -2.94
C ALA A 44 6.95 4.17 -2.72
N TYR A 45 5.95 4.06 -3.61
CA TYR A 45 4.83 3.15 -3.41
C TYR A 45 5.30 1.71 -3.16
N LEU A 46 6.12 1.19 -4.04
CA LEU A 46 6.54 -0.22 -3.95
C LEU A 46 7.46 -0.46 -2.77
N SER A 47 8.45 0.40 -2.57
CA SER A 47 9.40 0.25 -1.47
C SER A 47 8.72 0.37 -0.11
N ASP A 48 7.77 1.28 0.03
CA ASP A 48 7.02 1.43 1.27
C ASP A 48 6.10 0.24 1.53
N LEU A 49 5.45 -0.28 0.48
CA LEU A 49 4.66 -1.49 0.61
C LEU A 49 5.54 -2.66 1.06
N HIS A 50 6.71 -2.83 0.48
CA HIS A 50 7.66 -3.88 0.88
C HIS A 50 8.09 -3.74 2.33
N SER A 51 8.30 -2.51 2.81
CA SER A 51 8.65 -2.28 4.21
C SER A 51 7.55 -2.74 5.15
N LEU A 52 6.30 -2.45 4.81
CA LEU A 52 5.16 -2.88 5.62
C LEU A 52 4.97 -4.40 5.56
N LEU A 53 5.16 -5.00 4.39
CA LEU A 53 5.11 -6.46 4.24
C LEU A 53 6.19 -7.15 5.07
N SER A 54 7.42 -6.63 5.01
CA SER A 54 8.57 -7.21 5.75
C SER A 54 8.34 -7.18 7.24
N ARG A 55 7.66 -6.17 7.74
CA ARG A 55 7.34 -6.07 9.16
C ARG A 55 6.12 -6.87 9.57
N GLY A 56 5.46 -7.51 8.61
CA GLY A 56 4.27 -8.30 8.88
C GLY A 56 3.06 -7.47 9.29
N CYS A 57 3.01 -6.20 8.91
CA CYS A 57 1.92 -5.30 9.30
C CYS A 57 0.61 -5.63 8.59
N LEU A 58 0.67 -6.24 7.43
CA LEU A 58 -0.50 -6.62 6.65
C LEU A 58 -0.94 -8.03 7.05
N ARG A 59 -2.23 -8.30 6.86
CA ARG A 59 -2.80 -9.63 7.08
C ARG A 59 -3.59 -10.04 5.84
N GLN A 60 -3.91 -11.32 5.75
CA GLN A 60 -4.77 -11.81 4.68
C GLN A 60 -6.09 -11.05 4.71
N GLY A 61 -6.47 -10.48 3.57
CA GLY A 61 -7.66 -9.65 3.45
C GLY A 61 -7.42 -8.15 3.55
N THR A 62 -6.21 -7.71 3.92
CA THR A 62 -5.87 -6.27 3.90
C THR A 62 -6.07 -5.73 2.49
N ILE A 63 -6.74 -4.58 2.39
CA ILE A 63 -6.97 -3.90 1.12
C ILE A 63 -5.99 -2.73 1.00
N VAL A 64 -5.29 -2.66 -0.11
CA VAL A 64 -4.38 -1.56 -0.44
C VAL A 64 -4.92 -0.86 -1.68
N VAL A 65 -5.15 0.43 -1.57
CA VAL A 65 -5.57 1.26 -2.70
C VAL A 65 -4.45 2.24 -3.02
N ALA A 66 -4.02 2.23 -4.27
CA ALA A 66 -2.98 3.13 -4.76
C ALA A 66 -3.55 4.04 -5.83
N ASP A 67 -3.46 5.34 -5.61
CA ASP A 67 -3.98 6.35 -6.54
C ASP A 67 -2.90 6.82 -7.51
N ASN A 68 -3.31 7.39 -8.63
CA ASN A 68 -2.45 8.01 -9.65
C ASN A 68 -1.35 7.06 -10.17
N VAL A 69 -1.69 5.80 -10.37
CA VAL A 69 -0.71 4.79 -10.79
C VAL A 69 -0.26 4.99 -12.23
N LYS A 70 -1.08 5.62 -13.05
CA LYS A 70 -0.73 5.95 -14.43
C LYS A 70 -0.14 7.35 -14.55
N ILE A 71 -0.72 8.34 -13.87
CA ILE A 71 -0.31 9.74 -13.94
C ILE A 71 -0.33 10.35 -12.54
N PRO A 72 0.80 10.82 -12.02
CA PRO A 72 2.14 10.86 -12.62
C PRO A 72 2.78 9.50 -12.86
N GLY A 73 2.30 8.45 -12.16
CA GLY A 73 2.65 7.10 -12.51
C GLY A 73 3.52 6.38 -11.48
N ALA A 74 3.18 5.11 -11.27
CA ALA A 74 3.95 4.20 -10.44
C ALA A 74 4.15 2.88 -11.20
N PRO A 75 4.96 2.88 -12.25
CA PRO A 75 5.04 1.72 -13.14
C PRO A 75 5.63 0.49 -12.47
N LYS A 76 6.57 0.64 -11.55
CA LYS A 76 7.14 -0.50 -10.82
C LYS A 76 6.12 -1.14 -9.91
N TYR A 77 5.28 -0.33 -9.26
CA TYR A 77 4.20 -0.82 -8.41
C TYR A 77 3.17 -1.60 -9.24
N ARG A 78 2.78 -1.06 -10.37
CA ARG A 78 1.83 -1.71 -11.27
C ARG A 78 2.37 -3.04 -11.78
N ALA A 79 3.65 -3.06 -12.20
CA ALA A 79 4.30 -4.27 -12.68
C ALA A 79 4.38 -5.33 -11.58
N TYR A 80 4.71 -4.93 -10.37
CA TYR A 80 4.74 -5.83 -9.22
C TYR A 80 3.37 -6.48 -8.97
N MET A 81 2.31 -5.67 -8.96
CA MET A 81 0.97 -6.20 -8.73
C MET A 81 0.51 -7.15 -9.83
N ARG A 82 0.84 -6.83 -11.08
CA ARG A 82 0.53 -7.72 -12.20
C ARG A 82 1.31 -9.03 -12.15
N GLN A 83 2.57 -8.96 -11.74
CA GLN A 83 3.43 -10.15 -11.63
C GLN A 83 2.93 -11.10 -10.55
N HIS A 84 2.35 -10.57 -9.47
CA HIS A 84 1.89 -11.35 -8.32
C HIS A 84 0.37 -11.57 -8.29
N GLN A 85 -0.29 -11.32 -9.42
CA GLN A 85 -1.74 -11.48 -9.53
C GLN A 85 -2.15 -12.92 -9.25
N ALA A 86 -3.16 -13.07 -8.40
CA ALA A 86 -3.73 -14.35 -7.96
C ALA A 86 -2.76 -15.22 -7.14
N ARG A 87 -1.62 -14.67 -6.77
CA ARG A 87 -0.64 -15.35 -5.90
C ARG A 87 -0.59 -14.67 -4.54
N THR A 88 0.12 -13.53 -4.45
CA THR A 88 0.22 -12.73 -3.24
C THR A 88 -0.90 -11.71 -3.17
N TRP A 89 -1.35 -11.25 -4.32
CA TRP A 89 -2.31 -10.15 -4.45
C TRP A 89 -3.41 -10.48 -5.44
N GLN A 90 -4.59 -9.97 -5.15
CA GLN A 90 -5.70 -9.92 -6.12
C GLN A 90 -5.96 -8.46 -6.40
N THR A 91 -5.59 -8.00 -7.60
CA THR A 91 -5.64 -6.57 -7.95
C THR A 91 -6.66 -6.32 -9.05
N VAL A 92 -7.43 -5.25 -8.85
CA VAL A 92 -8.32 -4.68 -9.86
C VAL A 92 -7.76 -3.31 -10.26
N GLU A 93 -7.58 -3.09 -11.55
CA GLU A 93 -7.14 -1.80 -12.09
C GLU A 93 -8.38 -1.01 -12.48
N HIS A 94 -8.68 0.04 -11.73
CA HIS A 94 -9.81 0.91 -12.00
C HIS A 94 -9.35 2.07 -12.89
N LYS A 95 -9.92 2.18 -14.07
CA LYS A 95 -9.64 3.30 -14.95
C LYS A 95 -10.43 4.52 -14.50
N THR A 96 -9.71 5.61 -14.27
CA THR A 96 -10.29 6.86 -13.78
C THR A 96 -9.82 8.01 -14.66
N HIS A 97 -10.31 9.21 -14.36
CA HIS A 97 -9.84 10.44 -14.97
C HIS A 97 -9.12 11.26 -13.91
N GLY A 98 -8.01 11.90 -14.30
CA GLY A 98 -7.25 12.74 -13.38
C GLY A 98 -8.05 13.92 -12.88
N GLU A 99 -7.66 14.42 -11.70
CA GLU A 99 -8.37 15.51 -11.01
C GLU A 99 -8.42 16.81 -11.82
N TYR A 100 -7.45 17.01 -12.68
CA TYR A 100 -7.26 18.28 -13.38
C TYR A 100 -7.86 18.31 -14.77
N GLY A 101 -8.55 17.26 -15.15
CA GLY A 101 -9.14 17.24 -16.48
C GLY A 101 -9.94 15.98 -16.70
N THR A 102 -11.07 16.13 -17.36
CA THR A 102 -11.97 15.03 -17.64
C THR A 102 -11.45 14.10 -18.72
N VAL A 103 -10.38 14.52 -19.42
CA VAL A 103 -9.85 13.77 -20.58
C VAL A 103 -8.52 13.07 -20.29
N ILE A 104 -7.95 13.27 -19.10
CA ILE A 104 -6.68 12.63 -18.73
C ILE A 104 -6.97 11.32 -18.01
N PRO A 105 -6.69 10.16 -18.63
CA PRO A 105 -6.95 8.88 -17.98
C PRO A 105 -5.93 8.61 -16.89
N ASP A 106 -6.39 7.98 -15.82
CA ASP A 106 -5.52 7.56 -14.74
C ASP A 106 -5.93 6.16 -14.29
N LEU A 107 -5.22 5.63 -13.29
CA LEU A 107 -5.48 4.32 -12.72
C LEU A 107 -5.46 4.38 -11.21
N VAL A 108 -6.44 3.71 -10.62
CA VAL A 108 -6.44 3.38 -9.20
C VAL A 108 -6.33 1.86 -9.12
N LEU A 109 -5.37 1.37 -8.38
CA LEU A 109 -5.20 -0.06 -8.13
C LEU A 109 -5.76 -0.41 -6.76
N GLU A 110 -6.73 -1.32 -6.75
CA GLU A 110 -7.28 -1.89 -5.54
C GLU A 110 -6.77 -3.31 -5.41
N SER A 111 -6.00 -3.59 -4.36
CA SER A 111 -5.33 -4.87 -4.19
C SER A 111 -5.70 -5.50 -2.85
N ALA A 112 -6.19 -6.73 -2.89
CA ALA A 112 -6.43 -7.51 -1.68
C ALA A 112 -5.22 -8.41 -1.42
N TYR A 113 -4.70 -8.37 -0.21
CA TYR A 113 -3.57 -9.22 0.17
C TYR A 113 -4.07 -10.63 0.42
N LEU A 114 -3.53 -11.60 -0.33
CA LEU A 114 -3.92 -13.00 -0.23
C LEU A 114 -3.06 -13.78 0.78
N GLY A 115 -2.04 -13.13 1.31
CA GLY A 115 -1.08 -13.78 2.16
C GLY A 115 0.16 -14.21 1.38
N ASP A 116 1.25 -14.42 2.12
CA ASP A 116 2.49 -14.90 1.52
C ASP A 116 2.34 -16.36 1.17
N GLU A 117 2.50 -16.72 -0.09
CA GLU A 117 2.44 -18.09 -0.57
C GLU A 117 3.45 -18.98 0.17
N THR A 118 4.63 -18.44 0.44
CA THR A 118 5.66 -19.16 1.20
C THR A 118 5.21 -19.42 2.63
N ALA A 119 4.57 -18.45 3.26
CA ALA A 119 4.04 -18.62 4.61
C ALA A 119 2.90 -19.63 4.65
N ALA A 120 2.06 -19.65 3.61
CA ALA A 120 0.95 -20.60 3.53
C ALA A 120 1.42 -22.05 3.40
N ASN A 121 2.62 -22.25 2.90
CA ASN A 121 3.20 -23.59 2.72
C ASN A 121 4.01 -24.08 3.92
N ARG A 122 4.06 -23.26 4.94
CA ARG A 122 4.73 -23.62 6.19
C ARG A 122 3.72 -24.24 7.15
#